data_ce459338202c5dd927a1e3588673e28e
#
_entry.id   ce459338202c5dd927a1e3588673e28e
#
_cell.length_a   1.000
_cell.length_b   1.000
_cell.length_c   1.000
_cell.angle_alpha   90.00
_cell.angle_beta   90.00
_cell.angle_gamma   90.00
#
_symmetry.space_group_name_H-M   'P 1'
#
loop_
_entity.id
_entity.type
_entity.pdbx_description
1 polymer ?
#
loop_
_entity_poly.entity_id
_entity_poly.type
_entity_poly.pdbx_seq_one_letter_code
_entity_poly.pdbx_strand_id
1 'polypeptide(L)'
;MRDLQAPALPPDQGERLTRDAYKRDFRECEATIRDAASWKLERRQHFEEQGSPSRDALRRGQWEEALRLLEDRRDALRAAEEEDTQRGHTFHRVRVVETPLTPYMQWELHSHRQRAEYGERIRVTDAVQTASAETAGPLPEIVVLGGSVLFQVLYDDAGCCIGASRHTDHGTVSNWASYLEKLFTAGEDIASYFTREVAPLPPPRLRRD
;
A
#
# COMPACT_ATOMS: atom_id res chain seq x y z
N MET A 1 7.86 15.74 -16.95
CA MET A 1 8.26 14.51 -16.21
C MET A 1 8.67 13.50 -17.27
N ARG A 2 9.91 12.96 -17.23
CA ARG A 2 10.30 11.90 -18.19
C ARG A 2 9.40 10.70 -17.94
N ASP A 3 8.89 10.08 -19.01
CA ASP A 3 8.04 8.88 -18.93
C ASP A 3 8.72 7.80 -18.08
N LEU A 4 8.21 7.61 -16.87
CA LEU A 4 8.63 6.54 -15.95
C LEU A 4 7.94 5.26 -16.41
N GLN A 5 8.57 4.51 -17.31
CA GLN A 5 8.08 3.19 -17.65
C GLN A 5 8.27 2.23 -16.46
N ALA A 6 7.21 1.46 -16.16
CA ALA A 6 7.29 0.42 -15.14
C ALA A 6 8.25 -0.69 -15.61
N PRO A 7 9.09 -1.24 -14.72
CA PRO A 7 9.92 -2.39 -15.06
C PRO A 7 9.06 -3.60 -15.46
N ALA A 8 9.59 -4.44 -16.33
CA ALA A 8 8.94 -5.71 -16.63
C ALA A 8 8.86 -6.59 -15.37
N LEU A 9 7.78 -7.34 -15.25
CA LEU A 9 7.59 -8.35 -14.21
C LEU A 9 7.19 -9.66 -14.89
N PRO A 10 8.17 -10.49 -15.33
CA PRO A 10 7.90 -11.70 -16.05
C PRO A 10 7.09 -12.69 -15.21
N PRO A 11 5.88 -13.11 -15.62
CA PRO A 11 5.00 -13.94 -14.82
C PRO A 11 5.53 -15.36 -14.63
N ASP A 12 6.40 -15.83 -15.50
CA ASP A 12 7.04 -17.15 -15.48
C ASP A 12 8.27 -17.23 -14.59
N GLN A 13 8.79 -16.09 -14.10
CA GLN A 13 9.97 -16.04 -13.24
C GLN A 13 9.60 -15.91 -11.75
N GLY A 14 8.33 -15.80 -11.42
CA GLY A 14 7.85 -15.67 -10.05
C GLY A 14 7.35 -16.99 -9.48
N GLU A 15 7.73 -17.30 -8.24
CA GLU A 15 7.15 -18.40 -7.47
C GLU A 15 5.74 -18.03 -7.02
N ARG A 16 4.74 -18.82 -7.42
CA ARG A 16 3.34 -18.59 -7.02
C ARG A 16 3.10 -19.07 -5.60
N LEU A 17 2.68 -18.16 -4.74
CA LEU A 17 2.36 -18.44 -3.34
C LEU A 17 0.84 -18.33 -3.13
N THR A 18 0.29 -19.26 -2.34
CA THR A 18 -1.05 -19.10 -1.76
C THR A 18 -1.07 -17.94 -0.78
N ARG A 19 -2.27 -17.45 -0.42
CA ARG A 19 -2.42 -16.37 0.56
C ARG A 19 -1.70 -16.63 1.88
N ASP A 20 -1.83 -17.85 2.42
CA ASP A 20 -1.23 -18.20 3.70
C ASP A 20 0.30 -18.35 3.60
N ALA A 21 0.80 -18.92 2.50
CA ALA A 21 2.23 -18.98 2.22
C ALA A 21 2.82 -17.59 2.06
N TYR A 22 2.16 -16.69 1.30
CA TYR A 22 2.58 -15.30 1.15
C TYR A 22 2.66 -14.58 2.50
N LYS A 23 1.61 -14.69 3.34
CA LYS A 23 1.60 -14.03 4.66
C LYS A 23 2.69 -14.53 5.61
N ARG A 24 3.03 -15.81 5.54
CA ARG A 24 4.12 -16.37 6.33
C ARG A 24 5.46 -15.88 5.81
N ASP A 25 5.71 -16.03 4.52
CA ASP A 25 6.97 -15.63 3.88
C ASP A 25 7.24 -14.11 4.02
N PHE A 26 6.19 -13.28 3.85
CA PHE A 26 6.28 -11.85 4.10
C PHE A 26 6.79 -11.55 5.52
N ARG A 27 6.17 -12.15 6.56
CA ARG A 27 6.57 -11.91 7.95
C ARG A 27 7.99 -12.42 8.24
N GLU A 28 8.35 -13.57 7.70
CA GLU A 28 9.69 -14.14 7.86
C GLU A 28 10.74 -13.22 7.21
N CYS A 29 10.51 -12.76 5.98
CA CYS A 29 11.40 -11.83 5.30
C CYS A 29 11.49 -10.48 6.05
N GLU A 30 10.34 -9.88 6.42
CA GLU A 30 10.29 -8.60 7.12
C GLU A 30 11.03 -8.63 8.46
N ALA A 31 10.90 -9.71 9.23
CA ALA A 31 11.60 -9.89 10.50
C ALA A 31 13.13 -9.91 10.38
N THR A 32 13.67 -10.24 9.21
CA THR A 32 15.11 -10.30 8.97
C THR A 32 15.73 -8.98 8.49
N ILE A 33 14.90 -7.99 8.12
CA ILE A 33 15.38 -6.71 7.58
C ILE A 33 16.15 -5.95 8.65
N ARG A 34 17.33 -5.45 8.29
CA ARG A 34 18.19 -4.59 9.11
C ARG A 34 18.80 -3.51 8.23
N ASP A 35 18.79 -2.27 8.71
CA ASP A 35 19.42 -1.11 8.06
C ASP A 35 19.04 -0.97 6.57
N ALA A 36 17.77 -1.20 6.23
CA ALA A 36 17.30 -1.23 4.86
C ALA A 36 15.87 -0.68 4.72
N ALA A 37 15.55 -0.26 3.50
CA ALA A 37 14.22 0.24 3.14
C ALA A 37 13.36 -0.84 2.49
N SER A 38 12.07 -0.80 2.79
CA SER A 38 11.03 -1.53 2.07
C SER A 38 10.12 -0.58 1.32
N TRP A 39 9.54 -1.06 0.23
CA TRP A 39 8.73 -0.27 -0.69
C TRP A 39 7.41 -0.96 -0.99
N LYS A 40 6.32 -0.20 -1.03
CA LYS A 40 5.02 -0.71 -1.43
C LYS A 40 4.35 0.22 -2.44
N LEU A 41 3.79 -0.36 -3.48
CA LEU A 41 2.90 0.30 -4.43
C LEU A 41 1.49 -0.26 -4.26
N GLU A 42 0.53 0.63 -4.09
CA GLU A 42 -0.90 0.32 -4.06
C GLU A 42 -1.60 1.12 -5.16
N ARG A 43 -2.08 0.41 -6.18
CA ARG A 43 -2.75 1.00 -7.35
C ARG A 43 -4.26 0.83 -7.32
N ARG A 44 -4.75 -0.30 -6.81
CA ARG A 44 -6.19 -0.61 -6.77
C ARG A 44 -6.92 0.41 -5.90
N GLN A 45 -8.12 0.80 -6.32
CA GLN A 45 -8.95 1.76 -5.59
C GLN A 45 -9.85 1.09 -4.55
N HIS A 46 -9.73 -0.21 -4.36
CA HIS A 46 -10.46 -0.99 -3.38
C HIS A 46 -9.71 -2.27 -3.05
N PHE A 47 -9.63 -2.56 -1.75
CA PHE A 47 -9.19 -3.83 -1.20
C PHE A 47 -10.26 -4.39 -0.26
N GLU A 48 -10.40 -5.70 -0.26
CA GLU A 48 -11.26 -6.40 0.68
C GLU A 48 -10.44 -6.83 1.89
N GLU A 49 -10.42 -5.98 2.92
CA GLU A 49 -9.65 -6.19 4.14
C GLU A 49 -10.44 -7.07 5.13
N GLN A 50 -10.22 -8.38 5.01
CA GLN A 50 -10.86 -9.36 5.92
C GLN A 50 -10.26 -9.25 7.32
N GLY A 51 -11.15 -9.25 8.33
CA GLY A 51 -10.76 -9.20 9.75
C GLY A 51 -10.33 -7.81 10.22
N SER A 52 -10.71 -6.74 9.51
CA SER A 52 -10.53 -5.36 9.95
C SER A 52 -11.82 -4.82 10.56
N PRO A 53 -11.92 -4.66 11.89
CA PRO A 53 -13.14 -4.14 12.52
C PRO A 53 -13.53 -2.74 12.02
N SER A 54 -12.54 -1.89 11.75
CA SER A 54 -12.76 -0.56 11.18
C SER A 54 -13.35 -0.61 9.78
N ARG A 55 -12.83 -1.52 8.92
CA ARG A 55 -13.38 -1.75 7.57
C ARG A 55 -14.81 -2.29 7.63
N ASP A 56 -15.07 -3.19 8.59
CA ASP A 56 -16.42 -3.75 8.80
C ASP A 56 -17.42 -2.67 9.26
N ALA A 57 -17.00 -1.75 10.12
CA ALA A 57 -17.80 -0.60 10.52
C ALA A 57 -18.11 0.31 9.32
N LEU A 58 -17.11 0.58 8.46
CA LEU A 58 -17.33 1.32 7.22
C LEU A 58 -18.38 0.64 6.34
N ARG A 59 -18.31 -0.68 6.12
CA ARG A 59 -19.31 -1.41 5.32
C ARG A 59 -20.73 -1.29 5.85
N ARG A 60 -20.88 -1.17 7.17
CA ARG A 60 -22.17 -0.94 7.82
C ARG A 60 -22.62 0.51 7.79
N GLY A 61 -21.85 1.43 7.17
CA GLY A 61 -22.15 2.87 7.13
C GLY A 61 -21.87 3.59 8.45
N GLN A 62 -21.12 2.98 9.35
CA GLN A 62 -20.79 3.52 10.68
C GLN A 62 -19.45 4.27 10.61
N TRP A 63 -19.47 5.45 9.97
CA TRP A 63 -18.25 6.20 9.66
C TRP A 63 -17.45 6.59 10.92
N GLU A 64 -18.10 7.19 11.91
CA GLU A 64 -17.46 7.61 13.16
C GLU A 64 -16.85 6.43 13.90
N GLU A 65 -17.56 5.30 13.93
CA GLU A 65 -17.07 4.06 14.53
C GLU A 65 -15.86 3.50 13.75
N ALA A 66 -15.90 3.57 12.42
CA ALA A 66 -14.76 3.16 11.59
C ALA A 66 -13.51 3.99 11.93
N LEU A 67 -13.65 5.31 12.08
CA LEU A 67 -12.53 6.18 12.45
C LEU A 67 -12.05 5.93 13.89
N ARG A 68 -12.97 5.74 14.83
CA ARG A 68 -12.62 5.39 16.22
C ARG A 68 -11.81 4.11 16.30
N LEU A 69 -12.21 3.09 15.54
CA LEU A 69 -11.48 1.81 15.48
C LEU A 69 -10.10 1.92 14.78
N LEU A 70 -9.88 2.93 13.95
CA LEU A 70 -8.51 3.27 13.51
C LEU A 70 -7.70 3.85 14.68
N GLU A 71 -8.28 4.75 15.47
CA GLU A 71 -7.60 5.33 16.64
C GLU A 71 -7.17 4.27 17.67
N ASP A 72 -7.97 3.23 17.88
CA ASP A 72 -7.66 2.12 18.80
C ASP A 72 -6.38 1.35 18.40
N ARG A 73 -5.84 1.55 17.20
CA ARG A 73 -4.61 0.91 16.71
C ARG A 73 -3.33 1.65 17.08
N ARG A 74 -3.41 2.82 17.68
CA ARG A 74 -2.24 3.71 17.93
C ARG A 74 -1.13 3.03 18.69
N ASP A 75 -1.45 2.28 19.75
CA ASP A 75 -0.43 1.61 20.55
C ASP A 75 0.30 0.50 19.75
N ALA A 76 -0.43 -0.24 18.93
CA ALA A 76 0.16 -1.25 18.04
C ALA A 76 1.05 -0.61 16.96
N LEU A 77 0.64 0.55 16.41
CA LEU A 77 1.44 1.28 15.43
C LEU A 77 2.73 1.84 16.05
N ARG A 78 2.64 2.36 17.28
CA ARG A 78 3.82 2.85 18.02
C ARG A 78 4.81 1.72 18.29
N ALA A 79 4.32 0.56 18.76
CA ALA A 79 5.18 -0.60 19.00
C ALA A 79 5.89 -1.07 17.71
N ALA A 80 5.17 -1.07 16.59
CA ALA A 80 5.76 -1.41 15.28
C ALA A 80 6.83 -0.39 14.83
N GLU A 81 6.60 0.91 15.04
CA GLU A 81 7.59 1.96 14.75
C GLU A 81 8.85 1.80 15.62
N GLU A 82 8.69 1.50 16.91
CA GLU A 82 9.82 1.26 17.82
C GLU A 82 10.66 0.05 17.34
N GLU A 83 10.01 -1.05 16.93
CA GLU A 83 10.69 -2.21 16.38
C GLU A 83 11.42 -1.90 15.06
N ASP A 84 10.78 -1.18 14.15
CA ASP A 84 11.38 -0.77 12.88
C ASP A 84 12.57 0.17 13.10
N THR A 85 12.43 1.13 14.01
CA THR A 85 13.53 2.02 14.39
C THR A 85 14.72 1.26 14.95
N GLN A 86 14.50 0.28 15.85
CA GLN A 86 15.56 -0.55 16.42
C GLN A 86 16.28 -1.39 15.37
N ARG A 87 15.58 -1.78 14.29
CA ARG A 87 16.13 -2.55 13.17
C ARG A 87 16.76 -1.69 12.07
N GLY A 88 16.65 -0.36 12.15
CA GLY A 88 17.02 0.54 11.06
C GLY A 88 16.16 0.33 9.81
N HIS A 89 14.95 -0.21 9.96
CA HIS A 89 14.03 -0.45 8.87
C HIS A 89 13.15 0.77 8.60
N THR A 90 12.95 1.11 7.33
CA THR A 90 12.02 2.17 6.92
C THR A 90 11.05 1.64 5.88
N PHE A 91 9.76 1.78 6.12
CA PHE A 91 8.74 1.37 5.17
C PHE A 91 8.23 2.58 4.36
N HIS A 92 8.30 2.50 3.04
CA HIS A 92 7.84 3.52 2.09
C HIS A 92 6.64 3.00 1.32
N ARG A 93 5.61 3.83 1.17
CA ARG A 93 4.41 3.50 0.41
C ARG A 93 4.11 4.56 -0.63
N VAL A 94 3.82 4.13 -1.84
CA VAL A 94 3.19 4.93 -2.89
C VAL A 94 1.74 4.48 -3.02
N ARG A 95 0.82 5.41 -2.74
CA ARG A 95 -0.62 5.20 -2.93
C ARG A 95 -1.08 5.94 -4.17
N VAL A 96 -1.45 5.22 -5.21
CA VAL A 96 -2.05 5.81 -6.41
C VAL A 96 -3.55 6.00 -6.17
N VAL A 97 -4.05 7.21 -6.38
CA VAL A 97 -5.46 7.56 -6.17
C VAL A 97 -6.12 8.01 -7.46
N GLU A 98 -7.40 7.68 -7.58
CA GLU A 98 -8.30 8.18 -8.61
C GLU A 98 -9.30 9.15 -7.99
N THR A 99 -9.68 10.19 -8.70
CA THR A 99 -10.70 11.15 -8.28
C THR A 99 -11.96 11.01 -9.13
N PRO A 100 -13.16 11.14 -8.53
CA PRO A 100 -13.43 11.41 -7.12
C PRO A 100 -13.10 10.21 -6.21
N LEU A 101 -12.69 10.49 -4.97
CA LEU A 101 -12.38 9.43 -4.00
C LEU A 101 -13.61 8.56 -3.70
N THR A 102 -13.41 7.24 -3.74
CA THR A 102 -14.44 6.30 -3.30
C THR A 102 -14.59 6.32 -1.77
N PRO A 103 -15.71 5.84 -1.19
CA PRO A 103 -15.86 5.67 0.26
C PRO A 103 -14.72 4.86 0.89
N TYR A 104 -14.24 3.81 0.19
CA TYR A 104 -13.10 3.02 0.62
C TYR A 104 -11.81 3.86 0.66
N MET A 105 -11.51 4.59 -0.42
CA MET A 105 -10.33 5.44 -0.50
C MET A 105 -10.33 6.54 0.56
N GLN A 106 -11.49 7.17 0.81
CA GLN A 106 -11.60 8.16 1.87
C GLN A 106 -11.23 7.55 3.23
N TRP A 107 -11.75 6.37 3.57
CA TRP A 107 -11.43 5.67 4.80
C TRP A 107 -9.95 5.20 4.86
N GLU A 108 -9.44 4.64 3.78
CA GLU A 108 -8.07 4.14 3.72
C GLU A 108 -7.05 5.27 3.91
N LEU A 109 -7.30 6.45 3.35
CA LEU A 109 -6.44 7.61 3.51
C LEU A 109 -6.41 8.13 4.96
N HIS A 110 -7.48 7.97 5.75
CA HIS A 110 -7.40 8.18 7.21
C HIS A 110 -6.46 7.17 7.87
N SER A 111 -6.53 5.90 7.50
CA SER A 111 -5.62 4.87 8.01
C SER A 111 -4.16 5.15 7.59
N HIS A 112 -3.92 5.58 6.37
CA HIS A 112 -2.58 5.93 5.89
C HIS A 112 -1.99 7.16 6.58
N ARG A 113 -2.80 8.20 6.77
CA ARG A 113 -2.37 9.36 7.55
C ARG A 113 -1.93 8.94 8.96
N GLN A 114 -2.73 8.10 9.64
CA GLN A 114 -2.39 7.59 10.96
C GLN A 114 -1.08 6.79 10.94
N ARG A 115 -0.88 5.89 9.96
CA ARG A 115 0.38 5.14 9.82
C ARG A 115 1.60 6.04 9.64
N ALA A 116 1.43 7.13 8.89
CA ALA A 116 2.50 8.10 8.69
C ALA A 116 2.88 8.86 9.98
N GLU A 117 1.94 9.05 10.92
CA GLU A 117 2.20 9.58 12.26
C GLU A 117 3.11 8.64 13.08
N TYR A 118 3.20 7.36 12.70
CA TYR A 118 3.98 6.29 13.32
C TYR A 118 5.04 5.72 12.38
N GLY A 119 5.78 6.60 11.69
CA GLY A 119 7.04 6.28 11.00
C GLY A 119 6.90 5.75 9.56
N GLU A 120 5.74 5.23 9.12
CA GLU A 120 5.57 4.80 7.73
C GLU A 120 5.62 6.02 6.80
N ARG A 121 6.50 6.00 5.80
CA ARG A 121 6.63 7.10 4.84
C ARG A 121 5.66 6.87 3.68
N ILE A 122 4.64 7.72 3.57
CA ILE A 122 3.57 7.55 2.59
C ILE A 122 3.47 8.75 1.67
N ARG A 123 3.47 8.49 0.36
CA ARG A 123 3.23 9.48 -0.68
C ARG A 123 2.04 9.08 -1.53
N VAL A 124 1.28 10.10 -1.92
CA VAL A 124 0.10 9.95 -2.79
C VAL A 124 0.46 10.43 -4.19
N THR A 125 0.06 9.66 -5.19
CA THR A 125 0.24 9.97 -6.61
C THR A 125 -1.12 9.88 -7.30
N ASP A 126 -1.49 10.87 -8.09
CA ASP A 126 -2.70 10.83 -8.92
C ASP A 126 -2.54 9.80 -10.06
N ALA A 127 -3.58 9.03 -10.35
CA ALA A 127 -3.58 8.04 -11.42
C ALA A 127 -3.25 8.64 -12.80
N VAL A 128 -3.56 9.91 -13.03
CA VAL A 128 -3.16 10.62 -14.26
C VAL A 128 -1.63 10.67 -14.41
N GLN A 129 -0.90 10.76 -13.30
CA GLN A 129 0.56 10.80 -13.33
C GLN A 129 1.20 9.43 -13.62
N THR A 130 0.48 8.33 -13.36
CA THR A 130 0.93 6.96 -13.66
C THR A 130 0.46 6.46 -15.01
N ALA A 131 -0.41 7.18 -15.69
CA ALA A 131 -1.05 6.74 -16.94
C ALA A 131 -0.06 6.35 -18.04
N SER A 132 1.08 7.03 -18.15
CA SER A 132 2.13 6.69 -19.12
C SER A 132 2.79 5.33 -18.83
N ALA A 133 2.78 4.88 -17.58
CA ALA A 133 3.29 3.57 -17.18
C ALA A 133 2.24 2.45 -17.27
N GLU A 134 0.97 2.80 -17.46
CA GLU A 134 -0.19 1.89 -17.46
C GLU A 134 -0.71 1.56 -18.87
N THR A 135 0.13 1.69 -19.90
CA THR A 135 -0.26 1.45 -21.31
C THR A 135 -0.70 0.01 -21.59
N ALA A 136 -0.21 -0.96 -20.82
CA ALA A 136 -0.57 -2.38 -20.93
C ALA A 136 -1.58 -2.84 -19.88
N GLY A 137 -2.05 -1.94 -19.03
CA GLY A 137 -2.96 -2.20 -17.91
C GLY A 137 -2.49 -1.48 -16.65
N PRO A 138 -3.30 -1.51 -15.57
CA PRO A 138 -2.93 -0.88 -14.31
C PRO A 138 -1.61 -1.40 -13.75
N LEU A 139 -0.86 -0.54 -13.05
CA LEU A 139 0.34 -0.96 -12.33
C LEU A 139 0.00 -2.09 -11.33
N PRO A 140 0.89 -3.08 -11.17
CA PRO A 140 0.68 -4.18 -10.23
C PRO A 140 0.80 -3.71 -8.77
N GLU A 141 0.18 -4.47 -7.87
CA GLU A 141 0.37 -4.32 -6.42
C GLU A 141 1.72 -4.93 -6.03
N ILE A 142 2.68 -4.10 -5.66
CA ILE A 142 4.07 -4.54 -5.41
C ILE A 142 4.48 -4.26 -3.98
N VAL A 143 5.20 -5.20 -3.38
CA VAL A 143 5.97 -5.00 -2.16
C VAL A 143 7.40 -5.46 -2.40
N VAL A 144 8.37 -4.60 -2.14
CA VAL A 144 9.81 -4.95 -2.10
C VAL A 144 10.26 -4.87 -0.65
N LEU A 145 10.73 -5.97 -0.09
CA LEU A 145 11.20 -6.06 1.28
C LEU A 145 12.74 -6.05 1.33
N GLY A 146 13.30 -5.04 2.03
CA GLY A 146 14.72 -4.94 2.30
C GLY A 146 15.63 -5.02 1.06
N GLY A 147 15.10 -4.72 -0.13
CA GLY A 147 15.84 -4.82 -1.39
C GLY A 147 16.21 -6.24 -1.83
N SER A 148 15.68 -7.28 -1.18
CA SER A 148 16.06 -8.69 -1.41
C SER A 148 14.95 -9.55 -2.02
N VAL A 149 13.70 -9.24 -1.77
CA VAL A 149 12.54 -9.97 -2.29
C VAL A 149 11.46 -9.00 -2.76
N LEU A 150 10.81 -9.36 -3.85
CA LEU A 150 9.63 -8.67 -4.38
C LEU A 150 8.44 -9.62 -4.36
N PHE A 151 7.31 -9.13 -3.87
CA PHE A 151 6.01 -9.79 -3.99
C PHE A 151 5.11 -8.94 -4.90
N GLN A 152 4.64 -9.53 -5.99
CA GLN A 152 3.45 -9.04 -6.69
C GLN A 152 2.23 -9.64 -5.98
N VAL A 153 1.51 -8.82 -5.24
CA VAL A 153 0.32 -9.26 -4.51
C VAL A 153 -0.86 -9.42 -5.46
N LEU A 154 -1.55 -10.53 -5.35
CA LEU A 154 -2.60 -10.93 -6.29
C LEU A 154 -3.96 -10.89 -5.60
N TYR A 155 -4.92 -10.32 -6.30
CA TYR A 155 -6.27 -10.10 -5.81
C TYR A 155 -7.29 -10.69 -6.78
N ASP A 156 -8.41 -11.17 -6.26
CA ASP A 156 -9.58 -11.48 -7.07
C ASP A 156 -10.36 -10.22 -7.47
N ASP A 157 -11.46 -10.41 -8.20
CA ASP A 157 -12.30 -9.31 -8.66
C ASP A 157 -12.99 -8.56 -7.51
N ALA A 158 -13.23 -9.22 -6.38
CA ALA A 158 -13.76 -8.60 -5.18
C ALA A 158 -12.73 -7.78 -4.40
N GLY A 159 -11.44 -7.88 -4.75
CA GLY A 159 -10.34 -7.22 -4.04
C GLY A 159 -9.81 -8.01 -2.84
N CYS A 160 -10.16 -9.30 -2.72
CA CYS A 160 -9.57 -10.17 -1.72
C CYS A 160 -8.18 -10.62 -2.15
N CYS A 161 -7.20 -10.54 -1.27
CA CYS A 161 -5.88 -11.11 -1.52
C CYS A 161 -5.97 -12.63 -1.65
N ILE A 162 -5.54 -13.16 -2.80
CA ILE A 162 -5.53 -14.60 -3.10
C ILE A 162 -4.13 -15.23 -3.05
N GLY A 163 -3.09 -14.41 -2.90
CA GLY A 163 -1.70 -14.84 -2.82
C GLY A 163 -0.74 -13.81 -3.39
N ALA A 164 0.43 -14.26 -3.78
CA ALA A 164 1.43 -13.42 -4.43
C ALA A 164 2.28 -14.22 -5.42
N SER A 165 2.95 -13.53 -6.34
CA SER A 165 4.09 -14.03 -7.09
C SER A 165 5.36 -13.48 -6.44
N ARG A 166 6.26 -14.37 -6.00
CA ARG A 166 7.50 -14.02 -5.30
C ARG A 166 8.66 -14.02 -6.28
N HIS A 167 9.44 -12.95 -6.28
CA HIS A 167 10.62 -12.79 -7.12
C HIS A 167 11.85 -12.50 -6.26
N THR A 168 12.96 -13.16 -6.55
CA THR A 168 14.25 -12.98 -5.85
C THR A 168 15.40 -12.66 -6.80
N ASP A 169 15.12 -12.54 -8.10
CA ASP A 169 16.11 -12.05 -9.05
C ASP A 169 16.54 -10.63 -8.69
N HIS A 170 17.82 -10.44 -8.43
CA HIS A 170 18.35 -9.15 -8.01
C HIS A 170 18.05 -8.02 -8.98
N GLY A 171 18.09 -8.30 -10.30
CA GLY A 171 17.79 -7.28 -11.32
C GLY A 171 16.34 -6.83 -11.25
N THR A 172 15.41 -7.77 -11.18
CA THR A 172 13.96 -7.50 -11.04
C THR A 172 13.67 -6.72 -9.76
N VAL A 173 14.19 -7.18 -8.61
CA VAL A 173 13.97 -6.54 -7.31
C VAL A 173 14.52 -5.11 -7.30
N SER A 174 15.77 -4.92 -7.73
CA SER A 174 16.44 -3.61 -7.76
C SER A 174 15.77 -2.62 -8.71
N ASN A 175 15.36 -3.07 -9.90
CA ASN A 175 14.66 -2.22 -10.86
C ASN A 175 13.31 -1.72 -10.30
N TRP A 176 12.55 -2.60 -9.66
CA TRP A 176 11.29 -2.21 -9.03
C TRP A 176 11.49 -1.33 -7.82
N ALA A 177 12.47 -1.59 -6.96
CA ALA A 177 12.80 -0.71 -5.84
C ALA A 177 13.14 0.71 -6.32
N SER A 178 14.00 0.83 -7.35
CA SER A 178 14.36 2.12 -7.94
C SER A 178 13.18 2.81 -8.63
N TYR A 179 12.28 2.06 -9.24
CA TYR A 179 11.06 2.61 -9.82
C TYR A 179 10.12 3.17 -8.75
N LEU A 180 9.91 2.43 -7.65
CA LEU A 180 9.07 2.86 -6.54
C LEU A 180 9.66 4.08 -5.82
N GLU A 181 10.98 4.15 -5.66
CA GLU A 181 11.67 5.32 -5.11
C GLU A 181 11.43 6.58 -5.95
N LYS A 182 11.46 6.47 -7.29
CA LYS A 182 11.17 7.58 -8.20
C LYS A 182 9.70 8.02 -8.10
N LEU A 183 8.75 7.07 -8.07
CA LEU A 183 7.34 7.38 -7.86
C LEU A 183 7.11 8.05 -6.51
N PHE A 184 7.74 7.53 -5.46
CA PHE A 184 7.67 8.10 -4.12
C PHE A 184 8.19 9.55 -4.10
N THR A 185 9.34 9.79 -4.69
CA THR A 185 9.96 11.14 -4.75
C THR A 185 9.07 12.14 -5.50
N ALA A 186 8.35 11.68 -6.52
CA ALA A 186 7.43 12.52 -7.30
C ALA A 186 6.06 12.73 -6.63
N GLY A 187 5.69 11.86 -5.68
CA GLY A 187 4.38 11.89 -5.00
C GLY A 187 4.27 13.00 -3.97
N GLU A 188 3.04 13.40 -3.66
CA GLU A 188 2.71 14.33 -2.59
C GLU A 188 2.72 13.64 -1.22
N ASP A 189 3.20 14.33 -0.19
CA ASP A 189 3.15 13.83 1.18
C ASP A 189 1.71 13.58 1.65
N ILE A 190 1.48 12.45 2.35
CA ILE A 190 0.12 12.05 2.76
C ILE A 190 -0.54 13.09 3.68
N ALA A 191 0.19 13.77 4.55
CA ALA A 191 -0.40 14.77 5.46
C ALA A 191 -0.87 16.01 4.67
N SER A 192 -0.08 16.45 3.68
CA SER A 192 -0.44 17.54 2.77
C SER A 192 -1.65 17.17 1.91
N TYR A 193 -1.59 16.01 1.26
CA TYR A 193 -2.70 15.50 0.45
C TYR A 193 -3.98 15.35 1.27
N PHE A 194 -3.89 14.75 2.45
CA PHE A 194 -5.02 14.55 3.35
C PHE A 194 -5.69 15.87 3.73
N THR A 195 -4.89 16.86 4.13
CA THR A 195 -5.43 18.17 4.53
C THR A 195 -6.17 18.87 3.39
N ARG A 196 -5.68 18.71 2.17
CA ARG A 196 -6.23 19.39 0.98
C ARG A 196 -7.42 18.64 0.39
N GLU A 197 -7.37 17.31 0.29
CA GLU A 197 -8.33 16.51 -0.49
C GLU A 197 -9.28 15.65 0.35
N VAL A 198 -8.87 15.25 1.57
CA VAL A 198 -9.66 14.30 2.35
C VAL A 198 -10.39 14.97 3.52
N ALA A 199 -9.67 15.80 4.29
CA ALA A 199 -10.22 16.45 5.47
C ALA A 199 -11.49 17.31 5.19
N PRO A 200 -11.64 17.98 4.04
CA PRO A 200 -12.84 18.75 3.74
C PRO A 200 -14.04 17.89 3.35
N LEU A 201 -13.86 16.59 3.08
CA LEU A 201 -14.95 15.74 2.61
C LEU A 201 -15.90 15.38 3.75
N PRO A 202 -17.23 15.38 3.48
CA PRO A 202 -18.20 14.84 4.43
C PRO A 202 -18.03 13.32 4.55
N PRO A 203 -18.57 12.70 5.64
CA PRO A 203 -18.66 11.25 5.73
C PRO A 203 -19.22 10.64 4.45
N PRO A 204 -18.61 9.55 3.94
CA PRO A 204 -19.01 8.98 2.66
C PRO A 204 -20.40 8.36 2.75
N ARG A 205 -21.20 8.57 1.69
CA ARG A 205 -22.49 7.88 1.56
C ARG A 205 -22.26 6.52 0.93
N LEU A 206 -22.45 5.46 1.71
CA LEU A 206 -22.49 4.11 1.17
C LEU A 206 -23.85 3.89 0.50
N ARG A 207 -23.85 3.37 -0.73
CA ARG A 207 -25.09 2.88 -1.33
C ARG A 207 -25.54 1.67 -0.48
N ARG A 208 -26.78 1.71 -0.03
CA ARG A 208 -27.43 0.50 0.51
C ARG A 208 -27.82 -0.31 -0.72
N ASP A 209 -27.15 -1.45 -0.91
CA ASP A 209 -27.60 -2.46 -1.87
C ASP A 209 -28.91 -3.09 -1.40
#